data_b8d106b58782faf7c2070900ba84b914
#
_entry.id   b8d106b58782faf7c2070900ba84b914
#
_cell.length_a   1.000
_cell.length_b   1.000
_cell.length_c   1.000
_cell.angle_alpha   90.00
_cell.angle_beta   90.00
_cell.angle_gamma   90.00
#
_symmetry.space_group_name_H-M   'P 1'
#
loop_
_entity.id
_entity.type
_entity.pdbx_description
1 polymer ?
#
loop_
_entity_poly.entity_id
_entity_poly.type
_entity_poly.pdbx_seq_one_letter_code
_entity_poly.pdbx_strand_id
1 'polypeptide(L)'
;MSGFGMIEVEIDMKIVSVANMRLHWAAKARLTKNHRERAKRALEAVARFGGTDALPVTVVLTRVAPRRLDGDNLQSGFKAVRDGVADWLGVDDGHHLVDWQYKQRADGPKVYRVEIEVIG
;
A
#
# COMPACT_ATOMS: atom_id res chain seq x y z
N MET A 1 15.40 21.67 -1.56
CA MET A 1 14.17 21.20 -2.14
C MET A 1 14.07 19.69 -2.06
N SER A 2 12.98 19.18 -1.54
CA SER A 2 12.87 17.79 -1.19
C SER A 2 12.15 16.90 -2.21
N GLY A 3 11.66 17.45 -3.29
CA GLY A 3 10.89 16.66 -4.23
C GLY A 3 11.77 15.75 -5.09
N PHE A 4 11.43 14.47 -5.16
CA PHE A 4 12.07 13.48 -6.04
C PHE A 4 11.18 13.16 -7.24
N GLY A 5 10.05 13.86 -7.41
CA GLY A 5 9.07 13.58 -8.44
C GLY A 5 8.07 12.51 -8.00
N MET A 6 7.81 11.54 -8.86
CA MET A 6 6.85 10.47 -8.59
C MET A 6 7.46 9.11 -8.83
N ILE A 7 7.21 8.19 -7.91
CA ILE A 7 7.52 6.78 -8.04
C ILE A 7 6.19 6.02 -8.11
N GLU A 8 6.08 5.12 -9.06
CA GLU A 8 4.87 4.35 -9.30
C GLU A 8 5.21 2.88 -9.44
N VAL A 9 4.51 2.02 -8.71
CA VAL A 9 4.64 0.56 -8.85
C VAL A 9 3.26 -0.08 -8.91
N GLU A 10 3.18 -1.21 -9.61
CA GLU A 10 2.01 -2.07 -9.64
C GLU A 10 2.37 -3.41 -9.05
N ILE A 11 1.46 -3.97 -8.27
CA ILE A 11 1.63 -5.28 -7.64
C ILE A 11 0.41 -6.12 -7.95
N ASP A 12 0.63 -7.31 -8.45
CA ASP A 12 -0.43 -8.30 -8.68
C ASP A 12 -0.88 -8.84 -7.31
N MET A 13 -1.88 -8.20 -6.74
CA MET A 13 -2.30 -8.42 -5.37
C MET A 13 -3.78 -8.13 -5.21
N LYS A 14 -4.48 -9.01 -4.51
CA LYS A 14 -5.89 -8.84 -4.18
C LYS A 14 -6.03 -8.26 -2.78
N ILE A 15 -6.56 -7.04 -2.70
CA ILE A 15 -6.88 -6.41 -1.43
C ILE A 15 -8.33 -6.77 -1.07
N VAL A 16 -8.49 -7.35 0.10
CA VAL A 16 -9.80 -7.69 0.68
C VAL A 16 -9.86 -7.16 2.11
N SER A 17 -11.07 -7.02 2.64
CA SER A 17 -11.22 -6.65 4.04
C SER A 17 -10.84 -7.85 4.91
N VAL A 18 -9.69 -7.77 5.57
CA VAL A 18 -9.20 -8.83 6.45
C VAL A 18 -10.17 -9.05 7.62
N ALA A 19 -10.82 -7.98 8.08
CA ALA A 19 -11.79 -8.05 9.17
C ALA A 19 -13.01 -8.91 8.83
N ASN A 20 -13.38 -8.98 7.54
CA ASN A 20 -14.52 -9.75 7.06
C ASN A 20 -14.16 -11.16 6.60
N MET A 21 -12.88 -11.53 6.64
CA MET A 21 -12.44 -12.86 6.23
C MET A 21 -12.61 -13.85 7.36
N ARG A 22 -13.19 -15.00 7.06
CA ARG A 22 -13.33 -16.13 8.02
C ARG A 22 -12.10 -17.01 7.96
N LEU A 23 -10.95 -16.43 8.20
CA LEU A 23 -9.68 -17.15 8.22
C LEU A 23 -9.21 -17.35 9.66
N HIS A 24 -8.52 -18.46 9.86
CA HIS A 24 -7.78 -18.66 11.10
C HIS A 24 -6.76 -17.52 11.29
N TRP A 25 -6.52 -17.11 12.52
CA TRP A 25 -5.61 -15.99 12.83
C TRP A 25 -4.21 -16.14 12.20
N ALA A 26 -3.68 -17.38 12.16
CA ALA A 26 -2.37 -17.63 11.57
C ALA A 26 -2.37 -17.38 10.05
N ALA A 27 -3.46 -17.70 9.35
CA ALA A 27 -3.61 -17.42 7.92
C ALA A 27 -3.72 -15.92 7.66
N LYS A 28 -4.45 -15.19 8.51
CA LYS A 28 -4.53 -13.72 8.44
C LYS A 28 -3.17 -13.08 8.66
N ALA A 29 -2.40 -13.57 9.63
CA ALA A 29 -1.06 -13.07 9.92
C ALA A 29 -0.11 -13.28 8.73
N ARG A 30 -0.17 -14.46 8.09
CA ARG A 30 0.64 -14.73 6.88
C ARG A 30 0.27 -13.82 5.72
N LEU A 31 -1.01 -13.59 5.50
CA LEU A 31 -1.49 -12.69 4.45
C LEU A 31 -0.99 -11.26 4.68
N THR A 32 -1.12 -10.77 5.91
CA THR A 32 -0.65 -9.45 6.32
C THR A 32 0.85 -9.30 6.10
N LYS A 33 1.62 -10.28 6.55
CA LYS A 33 3.08 -10.27 6.37
C LYS A 33 3.46 -10.30 4.89
N ASN A 34 2.78 -11.12 4.10
CA ASN A 34 3.02 -11.22 2.65
C ASN A 34 2.78 -9.88 1.96
N HIS A 35 1.64 -9.24 2.23
CA HIS A 35 1.31 -7.94 1.61
C HIS A 35 2.33 -6.86 2.00
N ARG A 36 2.72 -6.82 3.27
CA ARG A 36 3.69 -5.86 3.78
C ARG A 36 5.06 -6.02 3.08
N GLU A 37 5.55 -7.25 3.02
CA GLU A 37 6.85 -7.53 2.40
C GLU A 37 6.84 -7.28 0.90
N ARG A 38 5.76 -7.64 0.21
CA ARG A 38 5.66 -7.44 -1.24
C ARG A 38 5.63 -5.96 -1.60
N ALA A 39 4.92 -5.14 -0.83
CA ALA A 39 4.89 -3.70 -1.04
C ALA A 39 6.29 -3.09 -0.86
N LYS A 40 6.97 -3.46 0.20
CA LYS A 40 8.35 -3.00 0.46
C LYS A 40 9.29 -3.37 -0.67
N ARG A 41 9.27 -4.64 -1.09
CA ARG A 41 10.16 -5.15 -2.15
C ARG A 41 9.89 -4.49 -3.49
N ALA A 42 8.64 -4.27 -3.83
CA ALA A 42 8.28 -3.61 -5.10
C ALA A 42 8.86 -2.21 -5.16
N LEU A 43 8.80 -1.47 -4.07
CA LEU A 43 9.36 -0.12 -3.99
C LEU A 43 10.88 -0.13 -3.95
N GLU A 44 11.50 -1.06 -3.23
CA GLU A 44 12.96 -1.21 -3.18
C GLU A 44 13.55 -1.51 -4.55
N ALA A 45 12.82 -2.21 -5.40
CA ALA A 45 13.26 -2.51 -6.77
C ALA A 45 13.36 -1.26 -7.64
N VAL A 46 12.62 -0.21 -7.30
CA VAL A 46 12.58 1.05 -8.07
C VAL A 46 13.50 2.10 -7.46
N ALA A 47 13.50 2.26 -6.15
CA ALA A 47 14.28 3.29 -5.47
C ALA A 47 14.52 2.93 -4.01
N ARG A 48 15.55 3.54 -3.42
CA ARG A 48 15.85 3.41 -1.99
C ARG A 48 16.17 4.79 -1.42
N PHE A 49 15.68 5.04 -0.22
CA PHE A 49 15.93 6.28 0.50
C PHE A 49 16.50 5.98 1.88
N GLY A 50 17.22 6.93 2.45
CA GLY A 50 17.74 6.83 3.80
C GLY A 50 16.85 7.59 4.78
N GLY A 51 16.11 6.88 5.62
CA GLY A 51 15.32 7.48 6.68
C GLY A 51 14.32 8.53 6.19
N THR A 52 14.42 9.74 6.73
CA THR A 52 13.47 10.83 6.43
C THR A 52 13.82 11.65 5.19
N ASP A 53 14.81 11.25 4.40
CA ASP A 53 15.28 12.03 3.25
C ASP A 53 14.20 12.24 2.18
N ALA A 54 13.26 11.33 2.08
CA ALA A 54 12.17 11.40 1.12
C ALA A 54 11.03 12.34 1.55
N LEU A 55 10.95 12.69 2.84
CA LEU A 55 9.81 13.43 3.38
C LEU A 55 9.88 14.92 3.10
N PRO A 56 8.74 15.63 2.96
CA PRO A 56 7.37 15.08 3.02
C PRO A 56 6.97 14.37 1.72
N VAL A 57 6.06 13.41 1.83
CA VAL A 57 5.55 12.67 0.67
C VAL A 57 4.04 12.48 0.77
N THR A 58 3.41 12.31 -0.39
CA THR A 58 2.05 11.81 -0.51
C THR A 58 2.11 10.40 -1.07
N VAL A 59 1.44 9.47 -0.42
CA VAL A 59 1.34 8.08 -0.87
C VAL A 59 -0.11 7.81 -1.28
N VAL A 60 -0.30 7.43 -2.53
CA VAL A 60 -1.62 7.07 -3.05
C VAL A 60 -1.67 5.57 -3.25
N LEU A 61 -2.58 4.91 -2.54
CA LEU A 61 -2.81 3.48 -2.64
C LEU A 61 -4.11 3.25 -3.41
N THR A 62 -4.01 2.64 -4.58
CA THR A 62 -5.16 2.36 -5.43
C THR A 62 -5.43 0.86 -5.48
N ARG A 63 -6.64 0.48 -5.11
CA ARG A 63 -7.13 -0.89 -5.25
C ARG A 63 -7.81 -1.02 -6.60
N VAL A 64 -7.34 -1.95 -7.41
CA VAL A 64 -8.00 -2.33 -8.65
C VAL A 64 -8.68 -3.67 -8.43
N ALA A 65 -10.00 -3.72 -8.58
CA ALA A 65 -10.78 -4.93 -8.39
C ALA A 65 -12.16 -4.75 -9.02
N PRO A 66 -12.90 -5.86 -9.33
CA PRO A 66 -14.22 -5.75 -9.97
C PRO A 66 -15.27 -5.05 -9.12
N ARG A 67 -15.20 -5.16 -7.79
CA ARG A 67 -16.19 -4.61 -6.86
C ARG A 67 -15.53 -3.66 -5.88
N ARG A 68 -16.27 -2.62 -5.48
CA ARG A 68 -15.78 -1.63 -4.52
C ARG A 68 -15.93 -2.13 -3.08
N LEU A 69 -15.03 -1.67 -2.23
CA LEU A 69 -15.14 -1.81 -0.79
C LEU A 69 -15.60 -0.48 -0.18
N ASP A 70 -16.24 -0.54 0.99
CA ASP A 70 -16.50 0.65 1.80
C ASP A 70 -15.18 1.32 2.18
N GLY A 71 -15.22 2.61 2.49
CA GLY A 71 -14.03 3.35 2.89
C GLY A 71 -13.26 2.71 4.05
N ASP A 72 -13.95 2.28 5.10
CA ASP A 72 -13.34 1.64 6.26
C ASP A 72 -12.69 0.29 5.88
N ASN A 73 -13.36 -0.49 5.06
CA ASN A 73 -12.84 -1.77 4.58
C ASN A 73 -11.67 -1.59 3.62
N LEU A 74 -11.70 -0.54 2.83
CA LEU A 74 -10.60 -0.20 1.94
C LEU A 74 -9.34 0.13 2.75
N GLN A 75 -9.46 1.01 3.73
CA GLN A 75 -8.33 1.39 4.58
C GLN A 75 -7.80 0.21 5.38
N SER A 76 -8.66 -0.58 5.99
CA SER A 76 -8.22 -1.76 6.75
C SER A 76 -7.57 -2.81 5.86
N GLY A 77 -8.09 -2.99 4.65
CA GLY A 77 -7.49 -3.90 3.67
C GLY A 77 -6.10 -3.47 3.22
N PHE A 78 -5.84 -2.18 3.19
CA PHE A 78 -4.54 -1.62 2.81
C PHE A 78 -3.54 -1.52 3.97
N LYS A 79 -3.93 -1.82 5.21
CA LYS A 79 -3.06 -1.60 6.38
C LYS A 79 -1.68 -2.25 6.21
N ALA A 80 -1.63 -3.48 5.74
CA ALA A 80 -0.36 -4.20 5.54
C ALA A 80 0.50 -3.57 4.44
N VAL A 81 -0.13 -3.15 3.33
CA VAL A 81 0.57 -2.45 2.25
C VAL A 81 1.11 -1.12 2.73
N ARG A 82 0.30 -0.37 3.47
CA ARG A 82 0.71 0.89 4.08
C ARG A 82 1.93 0.71 5.00
N ASP A 83 1.92 -0.33 5.83
CA ASP A 83 3.06 -0.66 6.69
C ASP A 83 4.32 -0.99 5.88
N GLY A 84 4.16 -1.69 4.76
CA GLY A 84 5.27 -2.00 3.85
C GLY A 84 5.87 -0.75 3.21
N VAL A 85 5.04 0.20 2.82
CA VAL A 85 5.49 1.49 2.29
C VAL A 85 6.23 2.27 3.37
N ALA A 86 5.72 2.28 4.60
CA ALA A 86 6.37 2.94 5.72
C ALA A 86 7.73 2.30 6.04
N ASP A 87 7.81 0.98 5.99
CA ASP A 87 9.09 0.25 6.14
C ASP A 87 10.11 0.71 5.09
N TRP A 88 9.66 0.84 3.84
CA TRP A 88 10.51 1.30 2.75
C TRP A 88 10.96 2.74 2.94
N LEU A 89 10.07 3.61 3.41
CA LEU A 89 10.42 5.00 3.74
C LEU A 89 11.30 5.12 4.98
N GLY A 90 11.34 4.08 5.82
CA GLY A 90 12.12 4.10 7.05
C GLY A 90 11.48 4.93 8.17
N VAL A 91 10.16 5.07 8.16
CA VAL A 91 9.40 5.84 9.16
C VAL A 91 8.18 5.05 9.62
N ASP A 92 7.57 5.52 10.70
CA ASP A 92 6.29 4.98 11.16
C ASP A 92 5.17 5.39 10.19
N ASP A 93 4.18 4.53 10.02
CA ASP A 93 3.04 4.82 9.12
C ASP A 93 2.19 6.00 9.58
N GLY A 94 2.27 6.35 10.87
CA GLY A 94 1.62 7.54 11.43
C GLY A 94 2.45 8.83 11.37
N HIS A 95 3.60 8.81 10.68
CA HIS A 95 4.47 9.99 10.60
C HIS A 95 3.73 11.16 9.94
N HIS A 96 3.80 12.34 10.58
CA HIS A 96 3.02 13.52 10.17
C HIS A 96 3.38 14.09 8.79
N LEU A 97 4.54 13.75 8.24
CA LEU A 97 4.99 14.19 6.92
C LEU A 97 4.65 13.19 5.81
N VAL A 98 3.90 12.14 6.12
CA VAL A 98 3.37 11.21 5.12
C VAL A 98 1.86 11.42 5.01
N ASP A 99 1.40 11.83 3.84
CA ASP A 99 -0.02 11.97 3.54
C ASP A 99 -0.50 10.71 2.80
N TRP A 100 -1.44 9.98 3.39
CA TRP A 100 -1.97 8.74 2.83
C TRP A 100 -3.31 9.00 2.14
N GLN A 101 -3.41 8.58 0.88
CA GLN A 101 -4.63 8.67 0.10
C GLN A 101 -5.02 7.28 -0.42
N TYR A 102 -6.32 7.00 -0.45
CA TYR A 102 -6.85 5.71 -0.86
C TYR A 102 -7.80 5.89 -2.04
N LYS A 103 -7.61 5.08 -3.07
CA LYS A 103 -8.44 5.11 -4.27
C LYS A 103 -8.86 3.69 -4.67
N GLN A 104 -9.89 3.62 -5.49
CA GLN A 104 -10.36 2.38 -6.08
C GLN A 104 -10.76 2.61 -7.52
N ARG A 105 -10.56 1.60 -8.36
CA ARG A 105 -11.15 1.57 -9.70
C ARG A 105 -11.32 0.13 -10.18
N ALA A 106 -12.12 -0.05 -11.22
CA ALA A 106 -12.33 -1.33 -11.87
C ALA A 106 -11.74 -1.29 -13.28
N ASP A 107 -10.93 -2.29 -13.63
CA ASP A 107 -10.32 -2.42 -14.95
C ASP A 107 -10.89 -3.59 -15.74
N GLY A 108 -11.85 -4.31 -15.19
CA GLY A 108 -12.49 -5.44 -15.83
C GLY A 108 -12.76 -6.59 -14.87
N PRO A 109 -13.50 -7.61 -15.31
CA PRO A 109 -13.80 -8.76 -14.47
C PRO A 109 -12.52 -9.52 -14.12
N LYS A 110 -12.41 -9.95 -12.87
CA LYS A 110 -11.28 -10.73 -12.37
C LYS A 110 -9.92 -10.01 -12.44
N VAL A 111 -9.89 -8.70 -12.60
CA VAL A 111 -8.65 -7.93 -12.54
C VAL A 111 -8.43 -7.46 -11.11
N TYR A 112 -7.35 -7.91 -10.49
CA TYR A 112 -6.97 -7.56 -9.11
C TYR A 112 -5.53 -7.10 -9.09
N ARG A 113 -5.29 -5.85 -8.67
CA ARG A 113 -3.94 -5.36 -8.44
C ARG A 113 -3.95 -4.20 -7.47
N VAL A 114 -2.77 -3.83 -7.03
CA VAL A 114 -2.52 -2.65 -6.20
C VAL A 114 -1.58 -1.74 -6.96
N GLU A 115 -1.90 -0.47 -6.98
CA GLU A 115 -1.00 0.55 -7.50
C GLU A 115 -0.58 1.43 -6.35
N ILE A 116 0.71 1.69 -6.26
CA ILE A 116 1.29 2.56 -5.25
C ILE A 116 1.97 3.73 -5.96
N GLU A 117 1.55 4.95 -5.65
CA GLU A 117 2.20 6.16 -6.12
C GLU A 117 2.81 6.87 -4.91
N VAL A 118 4.06 7.26 -5.03
CA VAL A 118 4.76 8.04 -3.99
C VAL A 118 5.20 9.35 -4.64
N ILE A 119 4.67 10.45 -4.15
CA ILE A 119 4.86 11.77 -4.72
C ILE A 119 5.65 12.62 -3.74
N GLY A 120 6.83 13.02 -4.18
CA GLY A 120 7.72 13.86 -3.39
C GLY A 120 7.52 15.35 -3.58
#